data_b4641e9b2a27e36c344b81f4cfa1d6b3
#
_entry.id   b4641e9b2a27e36c344b81f4cfa1d6b3
#
_cell.length_a   1.000
_cell.length_b   1.000
_cell.length_c   1.000
_cell.angle_alpha   90.00
_cell.angle_beta   90.00
_cell.angle_gamma   90.00
#
_symmetry.space_group_name_H-M   'P 1'
#
loop_
_entity.id
_entity.type
_entity.pdbx_description
1 polymer ?
#
loop_
_entity_poly.entity_id
_entity_poly.type
_entity_poly.pdbx_seq_one_letter_code
_entity_poly.pdbx_strand_id
1 'polypeptide(L)'
;MSNNIPQNTVEVSSVYTYKELSIDKLKYEYEITVSSDYIKQKVNSRLQEIAENAKSPGFRAGKMPYDLVVANYKNEALEYVINNTIDYCSSDLMKKIEVKSHIYPKVDVISLPDLGKENEEGNFVYKLSFESMPEVPMIDLDKINLKKIEAKIEEEDIKEFIDSIKTKFPNFASVDDASYQAKDGDKLIIDFEGRIRNKLFQGGSSKNFAVNLGSGTFINGFEDQLTGMKKGETKDFKLKFPENYQAISLAGQEADFSVRVNEIQIAKDFENDDEIARSIGFKDYSLLISHAKKMIGDQCTEMRNLLIKKELFDYLDANYSFDLPTDIVKQEQQRMEGELGAQNDSRKEAEKRVKLAMLFMKFSAEHKISLTQNDVLNVIVNQYVSKDVPFDRVLKHFESSKQFQELVRGQALEYKVTDYIIEKVSKEEQIASVKELKELFDNI
;
A
#
# COMPACT_ATOMS: atom_id res chain seq x y z
N MET A 1 -1.90 -28.20 -33.24
CA MET A 1 -2.04 -28.04 -34.68
C MET A 1 -1.98 -26.55 -34.94
N SER A 2 -0.85 -26.12 -35.56
CA SER A 2 -0.61 -24.69 -35.83
C SER A 2 -1.51 -24.25 -36.95
N ASN A 3 -2.51 -23.43 -36.66
CA ASN A 3 -3.30 -22.76 -37.68
C ASN A 3 -2.44 -21.63 -38.26
N ASN A 4 -1.84 -21.91 -39.42
CA ASN A 4 -1.31 -20.88 -40.31
C ASN A 4 -2.51 -20.10 -40.89
N ILE A 5 -2.88 -18.98 -40.27
CA ILE A 5 -3.75 -17.98 -40.85
C ILE A 5 -2.87 -17.11 -41.77
N PRO A 6 -3.20 -16.91 -43.03
CA PRO A 6 -2.36 -16.13 -43.94
C PRO A 6 -2.32 -14.65 -43.49
N GLN A 7 -1.13 -14.16 -43.17
CA GLN A 7 -0.81 -12.76 -42.93
C GLN A 7 -1.19 -11.95 -44.19
N ASN A 8 -2.38 -11.35 -44.23
CA ASN A 8 -2.81 -10.27 -45.14
C ASN A 8 -4.32 -10.29 -45.40
N THR A 9 -5.17 -10.66 -44.47
CA THR A 9 -6.62 -10.52 -44.67
C THR A 9 -7.03 -9.07 -44.38
N VAL A 10 -7.41 -8.32 -45.42
CA VAL A 10 -8.10 -7.03 -45.28
C VAL A 10 -9.59 -7.34 -45.15
N GLU A 11 -10.12 -7.21 -43.95
CA GLU A 11 -11.57 -7.30 -43.76
C GLU A 11 -12.23 -5.95 -43.88
N VAL A 12 -13.37 -5.89 -44.59
CA VAL A 12 -14.06 -4.67 -44.98
C VAL A 12 -15.32 -4.49 -44.11
N SER A 13 -15.37 -3.39 -43.35
CA SER A 13 -16.63 -2.87 -42.81
C SER A 13 -17.19 -1.81 -43.77
N SER A 14 -18.43 -1.40 -43.58
CA SER A 14 -19.04 -0.34 -44.41
C SER A 14 -18.36 1.03 -44.31
N VAL A 15 -17.52 1.22 -43.28
CA VAL A 15 -16.89 2.51 -42.94
C VAL A 15 -15.37 2.46 -43.00
N TYR A 16 -14.75 1.32 -42.65
CA TYR A 16 -13.30 1.19 -42.56
C TYR A 16 -12.84 -0.21 -43.02
N THR A 17 -11.58 -0.30 -43.38
CA THR A 17 -10.86 -1.58 -43.52
C THR A 17 -9.82 -1.71 -42.44
N TYR A 18 -9.52 -2.93 -42.04
CA TYR A 18 -8.46 -3.15 -41.07
C TYR A 18 -7.55 -4.28 -41.50
N LYS A 19 -6.30 -4.18 -41.07
CA LYS A 19 -5.26 -5.17 -41.29
C LYS A 19 -4.61 -5.51 -39.93
N GLU A 20 -4.52 -6.79 -39.65
CA GLU A 20 -3.77 -7.26 -38.48
C GLU A 20 -2.26 -7.05 -38.73
N LEU A 21 -1.59 -6.36 -37.82
CA LEU A 21 -0.15 -6.15 -37.84
C LEU A 21 0.57 -7.17 -37.00
N SER A 22 0.10 -7.38 -35.77
CA SER A 22 0.66 -8.37 -34.89
C SER A 22 -0.33 -8.80 -33.81
N ILE A 23 -0.28 -10.10 -33.43
CA ILE A 23 -0.90 -10.63 -32.23
C ILE A 23 0.19 -11.37 -31.47
N ASP A 24 0.56 -10.88 -30.30
CA ASP A 24 1.52 -11.54 -29.40
C ASP A 24 0.87 -11.70 -28.02
N LYS A 25 0.42 -12.92 -27.72
CA LYS A 25 -0.30 -13.27 -26.49
C LYS A 25 -1.54 -12.41 -26.30
N LEU A 26 -1.46 -11.43 -25.38
CA LEU A 26 -2.54 -10.52 -25.06
C LEU A 26 -2.46 -9.20 -25.84
N LYS A 27 -1.37 -8.96 -26.58
CA LYS A 27 -1.15 -7.72 -27.33
C LYS A 27 -1.66 -7.84 -28.76
N TYR A 28 -2.46 -6.88 -29.14
CA TYR A 28 -3.07 -6.76 -30.45
C TYR A 28 -2.65 -5.46 -31.11
N GLU A 29 -2.23 -5.52 -32.36
CA GLU A 29 -1.91 -4.35 -33.17
C GLU A 29 -2.62 -4.46 -34.51
N TYR A 30 -3.40 -3.45 -34.84
CA TYR A 30 -4.14 -3.34 -36.07
C TYR A 30 -3.85 -2.00 -36.76
N GLU A 31 -3.79 -2.02 -38.10
CA GLU A 31 -3.83 -0.83 -38.94
C GLU A 31 -5.26 -0.65 -39.41
N ILE A 32 -5.84 0.51 -39.14
CA ILE A 32 -7.19 0.87 -39.54
C ILE A 32 -7.12 1.96 -40.60
N THR A 33 -7.82 1.74 -41.71
CA THR A 33 -7.89 2.67 -42.84
C THR A 33 -9.34 3.10 -43.07
N VAL A 34 -9.59 4.39 -43.01
CA VAL A 34 -10.88 5.02 -43.30
C VAL A 34 -10.75 5.88 -44.58
N SER A 35 -11.70 5.75 -45.48
CA SER A 35 -11.63 6.51 -46.76
C SER A 35 -11.70 8.02 -46.55
N SER A 36 -10.95 8.76 -47.35
CA SER A 36 -10.99 10.24 -47.35
C SER A 36 -12.40 10.78 -47.62
N ASP A 37 -13.18 10.10 -48.47
CA ASP A 37 -14.55 10.52 -48.81
C ASP A 37 -15.48 10.42 -47.58
N TYR A 38 -15.35 9.38 -46.80
CA TYR A 38 -16.12 9.28 -45.53
C TYR A 38 -15.79 10.42 -44.57
N ILE A 39 -14.50 10.71 -44.37
CA ILE A 39 -14.08 11.83 -43.52
C ILE A 39 -14.56 13.17 -44.07
N LYS A 40 -14.41 13.42 -45.39
CA LYS A 40 -14.90 14.64 -46.05
C LYS A 40 -16.41 14.83 -45.86
N GLN A 41 -17.20 13.77 -46.04
CA GLN A 41 -18.64 13.81 -45.84
C GLN A 41 -18.99 14.17 -44.38
N LYS A 42 -18.35 13.54 -43.42
CA LYS A 42 -18.60 13.80 -41.99
C LYS A 42 -18.17 15.21 -41.56
N VAL A 43 -17.02 15.69 -42.05
CA VAL A 43 -16.56 17.07 -41.82
C VAL A 43 -17.54 18.08 -42.38
N ASN A 44 -18.02 17.88 -43.60
CA ASN A 44 -19.02 18.76 -44.19
C ASN A 44 -20.33 18.77 -43.39
N SER A 45 -20.82 17.59 -42.96
CA SER A 45 -22.00 17.52 -42.09
C SER A 45 -21.78 18.29 -40.78
N ARG A 46 -20.60 18.13 -40.17
CA ARG A 46 -20.26 18.85 -38.91
C ARG A 46 -20.18 20.37 -39.12
N LEU A 47 -19.62 20.83 -40.24
CA LEU A 47 -19.58 22.25 -40.58
C LEU A 47 -20.98 22.83 -40.83
N GLN A 48 -21.91 22.05 -41.39
CA GLN A 48 -23.32 22.43 -41.52
C GLN A 48 -24.01 22.60 -40.15
N GLU A 49 -23.80 21.63 -39.25
CA GLU A 49 -24.30 21.75 -37.87
C GLU A 49 -23.75 23.00 -37.15
N ILE A 50 -22.46 23.28 -37.35
CA ILE A 50 -21.83 24.50 -36.81
C ILE A 50 -22.45 25.73 -37.41
N ALA A 51 -22.67 25.77 -38.76
CA ALA A 51 -23.27 26.91 -39.46
C ALA A 51 -24.66 27.27 -38.90
N GLU A 52 -25.46 26.26 -38.53
CA GLU A 52 -26.81 26.46 -37.98
C GLU A 52 -26.78 27.08 -36.56
N ASN A 53 -25.72 26.85 -35.77
CA ASN A 53 -25.65 27.20 -34.36
C ASN A 53 -24.57 28.23 -34.00
N ALA A 54 -23.63 28.53 -34.92
CA ALA A 54 -22.50 29.40 -34.66
C ALA A 54 -22.93 30.82 -34.27
N LYS A 55 -22.37 31.31 -33.17
CA LYS A 55 -22.45 32.68 -32.70
C LYS A 55 -21.12 33.38 -33.00
N SER A 56 -21.07 34.31 -33.90
CA SER A 56 -19.86 35.07 -34.21
C SER A 56 -20.15 36.58 -34.16
N PRO A 57 -19.21 37.42 -33.69
CA PRO A 57 -19.38 38.87 -33.74
C PRO A 57 -19.72 39.36 -35.13
N GLY A 58 -20.80 40.12 -35.26
CA GLY A 58 -21.27 40.66 -36.56
C GLY A 58 -22.32 39.82 -37.29
N PHE A 59 -22.63 38.62 -36.83
CA PHE A 59 -23.65 37.74 -37.41
C PHE A 59 -24.67 37.26 -36.38
N ARG A 60 -25.93 37.18 -36.76
CA ARG A 60 -26.98 36.53 -35.98
C ARG A 60 -26.72 35.01 -36.03
N ALA A 61 -27.00 34.29 -34.93
CA ALA A 61 -26.87 32.84 -34.88
C ALA A 61 -27.52 32.16 -36.12
N GLY A 62 -26.80 31.28 -36.77
CA GLY A 62 -27.24 30.57 -37.96
C GLY A 62 -27.28 31.44 -39.28
N LYS A 63 -26.67 32.62 -39.30
CA LYS A 63 -26.62 33.52 -40.48
C LYS A 63 -25.20 33.83 -40.94
N MET A 64 -24.20 33.12 -40.44
CA MET A 64 -22.82 33.22 -40.93
C MET A 64 -22.72 32.58 -42.31
N PRO A 65 -22.09 33.24 -43.32
CA PRO A 65 -21.83 32.62 -44.59
C PRO A 65 -21.01 31.34 -44.47
N TYR A 66 -21.39 30.30 -45.24
CA TYR A 66 -20.76 28.97 -45.10
C TYR A 66 -19.24 29.00 -45.32
N ASP A 67 -18.76 29.81 -46.29
CA ASP A 67 -17.33 29.95 -46.55
C ASP A 67 -16.56 30.48 -45.34
N LEU A 68 -17.17 31.37 -44.56
CA LEU A 68 -16.58 31.85 -43.30
C LEU A 68 -16.63 30.80 -42.19
N VAL A 69 -17.67 29.95 -42.15
CA VAL A 69 -17.72 28.80 -41.23
C VAL A 69 -16.61 27.84 -41.57
N VAL A 70 -16.42 27.50 -42.84
CA VAL A 70 -15.33 26.63 -43.29
C VAL A 70 -13.97 27.23 -42.92
N ALA A 71 -13.74 28.51 -43.21
CA ALA A 71 -12.46 29.17 -42.90
C ALA A 71 -12.13 29.17 -41.42
N ASN A 72 -13.13 29.34 -40.55
CA ASN A 72 -12.91 29.48 -39.11
C ASN A 72 -12.95 28.14 -38.33
N TYR A 73 -13.73 27.17 -38.80
CA TYR A 73 -14.07 25.96 -38.02
C TYR A 73 -13.64 24.64 -38.68
N LYS A 74 -12.98 24.68 -39.88
CA LYS A 74 -12.57 23.48 -40.61
C LYS A 74 -11.67 22.55 -39.75
N ASN A 75 -10.69 23.11 -39.06
CA ASN A 75 -9.76 22.33 -38.27
C ASN A 75 -10.44 21.73 -37.03
N GLU A 76 -11.29 22.47 -36.33
CA GLU A 76 -12.09 22.00 -35.21
C GLU A 76 -13.05 20.87 -35.63
N ALA A 77 -13.73 21.05 -36.77
CA ALA A 77 -14.62 20.05 -37.33
C ALA A 77 -13.86 18.77 -37.73
N LEU A 78 -12.68 18.92 -38.31
CA LEU A 78 -11.82 17.79 -38.67
C LEU A 78 -11.37 17.01 -37.41
N GLU A 79 -10.85 17.71 -36.41
CA GLU A 79 -10.41 17.08 -35.15
C GLU A 79 -11.56 16.33 -34.47
N TYR A 80 -12.73 16.95 -34.40
CA TYR A 80 -13.92 16.31 -33.83
C TYR A 80 -14.31 15.04 -34.60
N VAL A 81 -14.30 15.09 -35.96
CA VAL A 81 -14.66 13.95 -36.81
C VAL A 81 -13.61 12.83 -36.67
N ILE A 82 -12.32 13.17 -36.66
CA ILE A 82 -11.24 12.18 -36.49
C ILE A 82 -11.38 11.45 -35.14
N ASN A 83 -11.55 12.18 -34.06
CA ASN A 83 -11.68 11.57 -32.72
C ASN A 83 -12.91 10.65 -32.66
N ASN A 84 -14.07 11.09 -33.11
CA ASN A 84 -15.27 10.24 -33.13
C ASN A 84 -15.13 9.03 -34.06
N THR A 85 -14.41 9.17 -35.19
CA THR A 85 -14.15 8.05 -36.10
C THR A 85 -13.22 7.01 -35.47
N ILE A 86 -12.18 7.47 -34.79
CA ILE A 86 -11.28 6.58 -34.00
C ILE A 86 -12.10 5.80 -32.99
N ASP A 87 -12.90 6.47 -32.15
CA ASP A 87 -13.70 5.84 -31.11
C ASP A 87 -14.69 4.81 -31.70
N TYR A 88 -15.37 5.18 -32.77
CA TYR A 88 -16.32 4.29 -33.44
C TYR A 88 -15.63 3.07 -34.05
N CYS A 89 -14.60 3.25 -34.87
CA CYS A 89 -13.93 2.16 -35.58
C CYS A 89 -13.19 1.23 -34.60
N SER A 90 -12.54 1.80 -33.59
CA SER A 90 -11.84 1.00 -32.55
C SER A 90 -12.83 0.16 -31.73
N SER A 91 -13.94 0.76 -31.30
CA SER A 91 -14.97 0.02 -30.54
C SER A 91 -15.66 -1.07 -31.38
N ASP A 92 -15.94 -0.78 -32.67
CA ASP A 92 -16.55 -1.74 -33.59
C ASP A 92 -15.60 -2.91 -33.87
N LEU A 93 -14.31 -2.61 -34.13
CA LEU A 93 -13.30 -3.65 -34.33
C LEU A 93 -13.17 -4.57 -33.09
N MET A 94 -13.03 -3.96 -31.89
CA MET A 94 -12.89 -4.76 -30.64
C MET A 94 -14.11 -5.66 -30.38
N LYS A 95 -15.31 -5.21 -30.74
CA LYS A 95 -16.53 -6.04 -30.67
C LYS A 95 -16.51 -7.19 -31.66
N LYS A 96 -16.03 -6.94 -32.91
CA LYS A 96 -15.96 -7.96 -33.96
C LYS A 96 -14.99 -9.08 -33.64
N ILE A 97 -13.86 -8.73 -33.04
CA ILE A 97 -12.84 -9.72 -32.65
C ILE A 97 -13.09 -10.32 -31.26
N GLU A 98 -14.24 -9.97 -30.63
CA GLU A 98 -14.68 -10.43 -29.32
C GLU A 98 -13.66 -10.25 -28.19
N VAL A 99 -12.81 -9.23 -28.29
CA VAL A 99 -11.77 -8.93 -27.30
C VAL A 99 -12.23 -7.84 -26.35
N LYS A 100 -12.06 -8.07 -25.06
CA LYS A 100 -12.29 -7.08 -24.00
C LYS A 100 -10.94 -6.54 -23.54
N SER A 101 -10.78 -5.22 -23.61
CA SER A 101 -9.65 -4.52 -23.00
C SER A 101 -10.13 -3.69 -21.81
N HIS A 102 -9.34 -3.63 -20.74
CA HIS A 102 -9.59 -2.76 -19.59
C HIS A 102 -8.88 -1.41 -19.71
N ILE A 103 -7.94 -1.31 -20.64
CA ILE A 103 -7.16 -0.09 -20.88
C ILE A 103 -7.62 0.50 -22.19
N TYR A 104 -7.76 1.85 -22.25
CA TYR A 104 -8.03 2.54 -23.50
C TYR A 104 -6.97 2.19 -24.53
N PRO A 105 -7.37 1.81 -25.75
CA PRO A 105 -6.43 1.49 -26.80
C PRO A 105 -5.52 2.69 -27.12
N LYS A 106 -4.25 2.38 -27.36
CA LYS A 106 -3.30 3.38 -27.86
C LYS A 106 -3.54 3.58 -29.35
N VAL A 107 -3.63 4.82 -29.78
CA VAL A 107 -3.83 5.22 -31.16
C VAL A 107 -2.63 6.01 -31.63
N ASP A 108 -1.96 5.52 -32.68
CA ASP A 108 -0.85 6.21 -33.31
C ASP A 108 -1.31 6.57 -34.76
N VAL A 109 -1.55 7.87 -35.05
CA VAL A 109 -1.99 8.33 -36.35
C VAL A 109 -0.83 8.23 -37.33
N ILE A 110 -1.05 7.53 -38.47
CA ILE A 110 -0.06 7.33 -39.54
C ILE A 110 -0.24 8.36 -40.62
N SER A 111 -1.48 8.56 -41.09
CA SER A 111 -1.79 9.57 -42.10
C SER A 111 -3.14 10.21 -41.90
N LEU A 112 -3.25 11.50 -42.22
CA LEU A 112 -4.49 12.26 -42.21
C LEU A 112 -4.87 12.63 -43.64
N PRO A 113 -6.18 12.66 -44.00
CA PRO A 113 -6.63 13.06 -45.30
C PRO A 113 -6.39 14.56 -45.52
N ASP A 114 -5.86 14.93 -46.66
CA ASP A 114 -5.80 16.34 -47.10
C ASP A 114 -7.19 16.80 -47.62
N LEU A 115 -7.85 17.62 -46.83
CA LEU A 115 -9.17 18.17 -47.19
C LEU A 115 -9.08 19.39 -48.15
N GLY A 116 -7.88 19.79 -48.55
CA GLY A 116 -7.65 21.01 -49.33
C GLY A 116 -7.54 20.79 -50.83
N LYS A 117 -7.34 19.57 -51.29
CA LYS A 117 -7.16 19.25 -52.72
C LYS A 117 -8.24 18.29 -53.22
N GLU A 118 -8.86 18.63 -54.36
CA GLU A 118 -9.97 17.84 -54.91
C GLU A 118 -9.59 16.46 -55.41
N ASN A 119 -8.28 16.16 -55.57
CA ASN A 119 -7.79 14.91 -56.21
C ASN A 119 -6.62 14.21 -55.47
N GLU A 120 -6.38 14.46 -54.20
CA GLU A 120 -5.36 13.69 -53.46
C GLU A 120 -6.00 12.57 -52.65
N GLU A 121 -5.66 11.32 -52.96
CA GLU A 121 -6.05 10.06 -52.35
C GLU A 121 -5.24 9.83 -51.05
N GLY A 122 -5.56 10.60 -50.02
CA GLY A 122 -4.99 10.33 -48.68
C GLY A 122 -6.07 9.79 -47.77
N ASN A 123 -6.08 8.49 -47.51
CA ASN A 123 -6.96 7.91 -46.49
C ASN A 123 -6.51 8.31 -45.09
N PHE A 124 -7.46 8.32 -44.16
CA PHE A 124 -7.14 8.39 -42.74
C PHE A 124 -6.65 7.01 -42.28
N VAL A 125 -5.39 6.92 -41.83
CA VAL A 125 -4.78 5.66 -41.41
C VAL A 125 -4.21 5.83 -40.01
N TYR A 126 -4.53 4.90 -39.14
CA TYR A 126 -3.95 4.87 -37.80
C TYR A 126 -3.69 3.45 -37.34
N LYS A 127 -2.71 3.30 -36.43
CA LYS A 127 -2.41 2.07 -35.74
C LYS A 127 -3.16 2.06 -34.41
N LEU A 128 -3.88 0.97 -34.17
CA LEU A 128 -4.56 0.67 -32.90
C LEU A 128 -3.79 -0.42 -32.17
N SER A 129 -3.35 -0.13 -30.95
CA SER A 129 -2.65 -1.10 -30.09
C SER A 129 -3.36 -1.22 -28.74
N PHE A 130 -3.64 -2.45 -28.31
CA PHE A 130 -4.27 -2.71 -27.01
C PHE A 130 -3.90 -4.08 -26.46
N GLU A 131 -4.09 -4.26 -25.14
CA GLU A 131 -3.97 -5.55 -24.48
C GLU A 131 -5.34 -6.12 -24.12
N SER A 132 -5.57 -7.40 -24.40
CA SER A 132 -6.78 -8.12 -23.96
C SER A 132 -6.66 -8.59 -22.52
N MET A 133 -7.80 -8.87 -21.91
CA MET A 133 -7.80 -9.60 -20.64
C MET A 133 -7.55 -11.08 -20.89
N PRO A 134 -6.74 -11.73 -20.03
CA PRO A 134 -6.50 -13.18 -20.12
C PRO A 134 -7.72 -13.98 -19.73
N GLU A 135 -7.79 -15.22 -20.20
CA GLU A 135 -8.68 -16.23 -19.65
C GLU A 135 -8.09 -16.72 -18.31
N VAL A 136 -8.61 -16.17 -17.23
CA VAL A 136 -8.19 -16.54 -15.87
C VAL A 136 -8.81 -17.88 -15.50
N PRO A 137 -8.02 -18.91 -15.12
CA PRO A 137 -8.56 -20.20 -14.67
C PRO A 137 -9.31 -20.07 -13.34
N MET A 138 -10.22 -21.01 -13.10
CA MET A 138 -10.91 -21.12 -11.81
C MET A 138 -10.05 -21.82 -10.77
N ILE A 139 -10.07 -21.31 -9.55
CA ILE A 139 -9.43 -21.97 -8.40
C ILE A 139 -10.26 -23.20 -8.03
N ASP A 140 -9.61 -24.36 -8.02
CA ASP A 140 -10.19 -25.65 -7.63
C ASP A 140 -9.85 -25.90 -6.16
N LEU A 141 -10.84 -25.71 -5.29
CA LEU A 141 -10.67 -25.84 -3.84
C LEU A 141 -10.31 -27.27 -3.41
N ASP A 142 -10.77 -28.28 -4.16
CA ASP A 142 -10.55 -29.70 -3.82
C ASP A 142 -9.09 -30.12 -3.99
N LYS A 143 -8.32 -29.37 -4.77
CA LYS A 143 -6.89 -29.63 -5.02
C LYS A 143 -5.96 -28.91 -4.04
N ILE A 144 -6.49 -28.01 -3.23
CA ILE A 144 -5.70 -27.25 -2.26
C ILE A 144 -5.67 -27.99 -0.94
N ASN A 145 -4.48 -28.33 -0.48
CA ASN A 145 -4.26 -28.85 0.86
C ASN A 145 -3.19 -27.99 1.55
N LEU A 146 -3.58 -27.30 2.63
CA LEU A 146 -2.72 -26.37 3.36
C LEU A 146 -2.26 -27.00 4.68
N LYS A 147 -1.08 -26.63 5.14
CA LYS A 147 -0.57 -27.00 6.46
C LYS A 147 -1.06 -26.01 7.49
N LYS A 148 -1.81 -26.49 8.46
CA LYS A 148 -2.22 -25.70 9.63
C LYS A 148 -1.30 -26.01 10.79
N ILE A 149 -0.39 -25.10 11.08
CA ILE A 149 0.57 -25.26 12.16
C ILE A 149 -0.07 -24.82 13.49
N GLU A 150 -0.24 -25.72 14.43
CA GLU A 150 -0.72 -25.41 15.78
C GLU A 150 0.47 -25.39 16.75
N ALA A 151 0.68 -24.23 17.35
CA ALA A 151 1.76 -24.08 18.33
C ALA A 151 1.36 -24.66 19.69
N LYS A 152 2.20 -25.54 20.24
CA LYS A 152 2.08 -26.00 21.60
C LYS A 152 2.90 -25.07 22.51
N ILE A 153 2.21 -24.37 23.40
CA ILE A 153 2.84 -23.50 24.40
C ILE A 153 3.35 -24.38 25.56
N GLU A 154 4.64 -24.36 25.80
CA GLU A 154 5.29 -25.11 26.85
C GLU A 154 5.63 -24.22 28.08
N GLU A 155 6.02 -24.81 29.19
CA GLU A 155 6.38 -24.06 30.39
C GLU A 155 7.60 -23.15 30.19
N GLU A 156 8.53 -23.57 29.32
CA GLU A 156 9.69 -22.77 28.94
C GLU A 156 9.32 -21.48 28.23
N ASP A 157 8.34 -21.49 27.31
CA ASP A 157 7.85 -20.30 26.62
C ASP A 157 7.29 -19.25 27.59
N ILE A 158 6.57 -19.76 28.62
CA ILE A 158 6.02 -18.91 29.68
C ILE A 158 7.13 -18.30 30.50
N LYS A 159 8.15 -19.11 30.86
CA LYS A 159 9.30 -18.64 31.61
C LYS A 159 10.10 -17.60 30.87
N GLU A 160 10.37 -17.81 29.57
CA GLU A 160 11.03 -16.81 28.72
C GLU A 160 10.23 -15.49 28.66
N PHE A 161 8.90 -15.58 28.57
CA PHE A 161 8.02 -14.41 28.58
C PHE A 161 8.15 -13.67 29.94
N ILE A 162 8.10 -14.38 31.06
CA ILE A 162 8.25 -13.79 32.40
C ILE A 162 9.64 -13.18 32.59
N ASP A 163 10.70 -13.82 32.11
CA ASP A 163 12.07 -13.28 32.19
C ASP A 163 12.22 -12.01 31.32
N SER A 164 11.55 -11.96 30.19
CA SER A 164 11.46 -10.73 29.40
C SER A 164 10.77 -9.58 30.13
N ILE A 165 9.75 -9.89 30.95
CA ILE A 165 9.06 -8.91 31.79
C ILE A 165 9.99 -8.41 32.88
N LYS A 166 10.71 -9.31 33.60
CA LYS A 166 11.68 -8.93 34.66
C LYS A 166 12.74 -7.97 34.10
N THR A 167 13.18 -8.19 32.85
CA THR A 167 14.16 -7.34 32.19
C THR A 167 13.59 -5.97 31.85
N LYS A 168 12.34 -5.92 31.36
CA LYS A 168 11.67 -4.65 30.97
C LYS A 168 11.20 -3.84 32.18
N PHE A 169 10.80 -4.52 33.25
CA PHE A 169 10.24 -3.94 34.47
C PHE A 169 11.02 -4.41 35.69
N PRO A 170 12.30 -4.01 35.84
CA PRO A 170 13.11 -4.39 36.96
C PRO A 170 12.50 -3.87 38.26
N ASN A 171 12.65 -4.68 39.33
CA ASN A 171 12.28 -4.25 40.68
C ASN A 171 13.33 -3.26 41.19
N PHE A 172 12.89 -2.21 41.88
CA PHE A 172 13.77 -1.21 42.44
C PHE A 172 13.50 -1.02 43.93
N ALA A 173 14.57 -0.94 44.71
CA ALA A 173 14.50 -0.64 46.14
C ALA A 173 15.29 0.63 46.47
N SER A 174 14.73 1.45 47.34
CA SER A 174 15.39 2.67 47.81
C SER A 174 16.69 2.35 48.57
N VAL A 175 17.69 3.17 48.30
CA VAL A 175 18.97 3.12 49.02
C VAL A 175 18.95 4.12 50.17
N ASP A 176 19.09 3.61 51.42
CA ASP A 176 19.14 4.46 52.62
C ASP A 176 20.54 4.98 52.94
N ASP A 177 21.58 4.40 52.32
CA ASP A 177 22.96 4.86 52.50
C ASP A 177 23.19 6.22 51.80
N ALA A 178 23.31 7.26 52.59
CA ALA A 178 23.59 8.62 52.11
C ALA A 178 24.95 8.80 51.38
N SER A 179 25.87 7.81 51.55
CA SER A 179 27.19 7.84 50.88
C SER A 179 27.15 7.18 49.50
N TYR A 180 26.07 6.47 49.16
CA TYR A 180 25.92 5.79 47.88
C TYR A 180 25.94 6.76 46.72
N GLN A 181 26.70 6.40 45.70
CA GLN A 181 26.79 7.15 44.44
C GLN A 181 26.05 6.42 43.31
N ALA A 182 25.20 7.10 42.64
CA ALA A 182 24.41 6.57 41.53
C ALA A 182 25.28 5.96 40.44
N LYS A 183 24.88 4.80 39.91
CA LYS A 183 25.57 4.03 38.85
C LYS A 183 24.61 3.74 37.69
N ASP A 184 25.17 3.34 36.55
CA ASP A 184 24.38 2.79 35.45
C ASP A 184 23.53 1.62 35.93
N GLY A 185 22.26 1.59 35.49
CA GLY A 185 21.24 0.63 35.95
C GLY A 185 20.44 1.09 37.16
N ASP A 186 20.86 2.15 37.86
CA ASP A 186 20.08 2.71 38.98
C ASP A 186 18.93 3.59 38.46
N LYS A 187 17.88 3.67 39.27
CA LYS A 187 16.75 4.57 39.03
C LYS A 187 16.81 5.75 40.01
N LEU A 188 16.85 6.94 39.48
CA LEU A 188 16.86 8.17 40.23
C LEU A 188 15.50 8.83 40.23
N ILE A 189 15.06 9.32 41.38
CA ILE A 189 13.92 10.22 41.47
C ILE A 189 14.49 11.63 41.63
N ILE A 190 14.25 12.49 40.60
CA ILE A 190 14.87 13.80 40.52
C ILE A 190 13.84 14.92 40.44
N ASP A 191 14.24 16.08 40.89
CA ASP A 191 13.61 17.36 40.49
C ASP A 191 14.56 18.02 39.50
N PHE A 192 14.03 18.50 38.39
CA PHE A 192 14.86 19.21 37.42
C PHE A 192 14.19 20.44 36.86
N GLU A 193 15.02 21.44 36.52
CA GLU A 193 14.66 22.63 35.77
C GLU A 193 15.64 22.84 34.64
N GLY A 194 15.13 22.96 33.39
CA GLY A 194 15.90 23.30 32.21
C GLY A 194 15.53 24.68 31.68
N ARG A 195 16.53 25.50 31.36
CA ARG A 195 16.37 26.88 30.89
C ARG A 195 17.19 27.12 29.63
N ILE A 196 16.59 27.82 28.68
CA ILE A 196 17.31 28.35 27.50
C ILE A 196 17.30 29.86 27.60
N ARG A 197 18.50 30.49 27.59
CA ARG A 197 18.66 31.93 27.78
C ARG A 197 17.91 32.45 29.03
N ASN A 198 18.05 31.74 30.14
CA ASN A 198 17.41 32.02 31.45
C ASN A 198 15.86 31.91 31.45
N LYS A 199 15.22 31.33 30.42
CA LYS A 199 13.77 31.11 30.39
C LYS A 199 13.49 29.61 30.42
N LEU A 200 12.56 29.19 31.28
CA LEU A 200 12.02 27.83 31.28
C LEU A 200 11.37 27.54 29.93
N PHE A 201 11.70 26.42 29.33
CA PHE A 201 11.02 25.94 28.14
C PHE A 201 9.92 24.95 28.47
N GLN A 202 8.99 24.74 27.57
CA GLN A 202 7.87 23.82 27.77
C GLN A 202 8.37 22.38 27.93
N GLY A 203 8.01 21.71 29.04
CA GLY A 203 8.52 20.40 29.43
C GLY A 203 9.92 20.44 30.10
N GLY A 204 10.50 21.61 30.30
CA GLY A 204 11.84 21.79 30.91
C GLY A 204 11.87 21.64 32.44
N SER A 205 10.77 21.36 33.12
CA SER A 205 10.80 21.16 34.58
C SER A 205 9.82 20.07 35.02
N SER A 206 10.25 19.29 36.00
CA SER A 206 9.40 18.32 36.69
C SER A 206 9.90 18.11 38.12
N LYS A 207 8.99 17.62 39.00
CA LYS A 207 9.33 17.16 40.34
C LYS A 207 9.08 15.68 40.47
N ASN A 208 9.91 15.00 41.25
CA ASN A 208 9.87 13.56 41.48
C ASN A 208 9.83 12.75 40.18
N PHE A 209 10.58 13.20 39.20
CA PHE A 209 10.65 12.52 37.92
C PHE A 209 11.60 11.33 37.98
N ALA A 210 11.17 10.17 37.46
CA ALA A 210 11.96 8.94 37.46
C ALA A 210 12.88 8.88 36.25
N VAL A 211 14.17 8.69 36.47
CA VAL A 211 15.21 8.52 35.44
C VAL A 211 15.93 7.22 35.68
N ASN A 212 15.98 6.35 34.68
CA ASN A 212 16.81 5.14 34.72
C ASN A 212 18.15 5.46 34.04
N LEU A 213 19.25 5.37 34.79
CA LEU A 213 20.59 5.63 34.28
C LEU A 213 21.01 4.54 33.29
N GLY A 214 21.58 4.92 32.15
CA GLY A 214 21.96 4.02 31.07
C GLY A 214 20.83 3.64 30.12
N SER A 215 19.63 4.22 30.30
CA SER A 215 18.47 3.93 29.42
C SER A 215 18.53 4.63 28.06
N GLY A 216 19.30 5.71 27.94
CA GLY A 216 19.39 6.53 26.72
C GLY A 216 18.08 7.25 26.36
N THR A 217 17.14 7.39 27.31
CA THR A 217 15.81 8.00 27.06
C THR A 217 15.89 9.52 27.03
N PHE A 218 16.92 10.11 27.61
CA PHE A 218 17.17 11.54 27.67
C PHE A 218 18.09 12.02 26.56
N ILE A 219 18.26 13.36 26.47
CA ILE A 219 19.25 13.95 25.56
C ILE A 219 20.66 13.47 25.95
N ASN A 220 21.51 13.26 24.92
CA ASN A 220 22.85 12.72 25.11
C ASN A 220 23.64 13.52 26.17
N GLY A 221 24.22 12.79 27.13
CA GLY A 221 24.99 13.33 28.22
C GLY A 221 24.19 13.71 29.47
N PHE A 222 22.85 13.68 29.42
CA PHE A 222 22.03 14.02 30.62
C PHE A 222 22.20 12.97 31.71
N GLU A 223 22.05 11.70 31.38
CA GLU A 223 22.20 10.58 32.32
C GLU A 223 23.64 10.48 32.84
N ASP A 224 24.65 10.78 31.99
CA ASP A 224 26.06 10.81 32.39
C ASP A 224 26.35 11.85 33.48
N GLN A 225 25.65 13.01 33.43
CA GLN A 225 25.80 14.04 34.48
C GLN A 225 25.22 13.62 35.82
N LEU A 226 24.29 12.68 35.84
CA LEU A 226 23.65 12.18 37.07
C LEU A 226 24.42 11.01 37.68
N THR A 227 25.20 10.31 36.88
CA THR A 227 26.08 9.23 37.36
C THR A 227 27.10 9.78 38.39
N GLY A 228 27.23 9.09 39.51
CA GLY A 228 28.07 9.49 40.61
C GLY A 228 27.45 10.45 41.63
N MET A 229 26.23 10.99 41.35
CA MET A 229 25.52 11.88 42.29
C MET A 229 24.99 11.06 43.51
N LYS A 230 24.82 11.77 44.63
CA LYS A 230 24.27 11.22 45.87
C LYS A 230 22.87 11.71 46.15
N LYS A 231 22.13 11.00 46.97
CA LYS A 231 20.82 11.44 47.48
C LYS A 231 20.90 12.81 48.12
N GLY A 232 20.03 13.73 47.69
CA GLY A 232 19.95 15.12 48.16
C GLY A 232 20.91 16.10 47.46
N GLU A 233 21.81 15.60 46.62
CA GLU A 233 22.76 16.43 45.85
C GLU A 233 22.04 17.19 44.75
N THR A 234 22.52 18.42 44.49
CA THR A 234 22.07 19.25 43.36
C THR A 234 23.24 19.55 42.45
N LYS A 235 23.05 19.43 41.15
CA LYS A 235 24.07 19.69 40.13
C LYS A 235 23.53 20.54 39.03
N ASP A 236 24.31 21.56 38.64
CA ASP A 236 24.01 22.41 37.51
C ASP A 236 24.95 22.08 36.35
N PHE A 237 24.39 21.89 35.16
CA PHE A 237 25.19 21.57 33.97
C PHE A 237 24.50 22.06 32.68
N LYS A 238 25.29 22.12 31.61
CA LYS A 238 24.80 22.53 30.28
C LYS A 238 24.84 21.39 29.32
N LEU A 239 23.76 21.28 28.52
CA LEU A 239 23.68 20.32 27.43
C LEU A 239 23.08 20.96 26.18
N LYS A 240 23.51 20.47 25.03
CA LYS A 240 22.97 20.88 23.74
C LYS A 240 21.97 19.85 23.24
N PHE A 241 20.78 20.31 22.83
CA PHE A 241 19.81 19.46 22.16
C PHE A 241 20.32 19.01 20.78
N PRO A 242 20.07 17.77 20.36
CA PRO A 242 20.38 17.31 19.00
C PRO A 242 19.77 18.20 17.93
N GLU A 243 20.42 18.32 16.77
CA GLU A 243 19.92 19.15 15.65
C GLU A 243 18.60 18.59 15.06
N ASN A 244 18.37 17.28 15.19
CA ASN A 244 17.16 16.57 14.75
C ASN A 244 16.14 16.32 15.88
N TYR A 245 16.17 17.13 16.96
CA TYR A 245 15.25 16.96 18.08
C TYR A 245 13.80 17.22 17.65
N GLN A 246 12.86 16.41 18.14
CA GLN A 246 11.44 16.46 17.73
C GLN A 246 10.81 17.85 17.89
N ALA A 247 11.13 18.56 18.98
CA ALA A 247 10.69 19.94 19.17
C ALA A 247 11.63 20.89 18.44
N ILE A 248 11.24 21.37 17.26
CA ILE A 248 12.03 22.26 16.39
C ILE A 248 12.53 23.51 17.14
N SER A 249 11.75 24.02 18.11
CA SER A 249 12.14 25.19 18.92
C SER A 249 13.30 24.93 19.88
N LEU A 250 13.62 23.66 20.15
CA LEU A 250 14.69 23.24 21.04
C LEU A 250 15.89 22.67 20.27
N ALA A 251 15.70 22.23 19.04
CA ALA A 251 16.75 21.63 18.21
C ALA A 251 17.98 22.54 18.11
N GLY A 252 19.16 21.96 18.39
CA GLY A 252 20.45 22.66 18.37
C GLY A 252 20.66 23.72 19.47
N GLN A 253 19.70 23.97 20.36
CA GLN A 253 19.81 24.95 21.44
C GLN A 253 20.60 24.39 22.61
N GLU A 254 21.39 25.25 23.27
CA GLU A 254 22.06 24.97 24.55
C GLU A 254 21.10 25.31 25.69
N ALA A 255 20.94 24.37 26.63
CA ALA A 255 20.11 24.55 27.82
C ALA A 255 20.91 24.36 29.11
N ASP A 256 20.63 25.19 30.09
CA ASP A 256 21.14 25.10 31.47
C ASP A 256 20.15 24.24 32.26
N PHE A 257 20.64 23.14 32.85
CA PHE A 257 19.88 22.28 33.71
C PHE A 257 20.33 22.39 35.16
N SER A 258 19.35 22.45 36.05
CA SER A 258 19.55 22.28 37.50
C SER A 258 18.81 21.05 37.95
N VAL A 259 19.49 20.04 38.45
CA VAL A 259 18.93 18.75 38.81
C VAL A 259 19.26 18.42 40.26
N ARG A 260 18.23 18.04 41.02
CA ARG A 260 18.36 17.57 42.42
C ARG A 260 17.91 16.10 42.48
N VAL A 261 18.75 15.27 43.06
CA VAL A 261 18.43 13.85 43.34
C VAL A 261 17.68 13.72 44.65
N ASN A 262 16.40 13.37 44.61
CA ASN A 262 15.56 13.16 45.79
C ASN A 262 15.76 11.77 46.38
N GLU A 263 15.90 10.76 45.52
CA GLU A 263 16.02 9.35 45.91
C GLU A 263 16.84 8.57 44.89
N ILE A 264 17.59 7.59 45.35
CA ILE A 264 18.29 6.61 44.50
C ILE A 264 17.69 5.24 44.80
N GLN A 265 17.32 4.55 43.73
CA GLN A 265 16.79 3.17 43.85
C GLN A 265 17.69 2.25 43.01
N ILE A 266 18.07 1.12 43.59
CA ILE A 266 18.90 0.09 42.91
C ILE A 266 18.02 -1.08 42.48
N ALA A 267 18.42 -1.70 41.38
CA ALA A 267 17.78 -2.93 40.94
C ALA A 267 17.93 -4.02 42.01
N LYS A 268 16.82 -4.67 42.35
CA LYS A 268 16.74 -5.76 43.33
C LYS A 268 16.04 -6.95 42.67
N ASP A 269 16.48 -8.14 42.99
CA ASP A 269 15.76 -9.35 42.61
C ASP A 269 14.37 -9.37 43.24
N PHE A 270 13.41 -9.93 42.51
CA PHE A 270 12.07 -10.16 43.04
C PHE A 270 12.12 -11.22 44.13
N GLU A 271 11.47 -10.99 45.24
CA GLU A 271 11.47 -11.91 46.40
C GLU A 271 10.62 -13.16 46.13
N ASN A 272 9.58 -13.02 45.34
CA ASN A 272 8.67 -14.08 44.94
C ASN A 272 7.94 -13.74 43.64
N ASP A 273 7.30 -14.74 43.07
CA ASP A 273 6.58 -14.62 41.79
C ASP A 273 5.38 -13.64 41.84
N ASP A 274 4.72 -13.53 42.99
CA ASP A 274 3.62 -12.57 43.17
C ASP A 274 4.10 -11.12 43.16
N GLU A 275 5.34 -10.86 43.56
CA GLU A 275 5.94 -9.54 43.46
C GLU A 275 6.17 -9.15 42.00
N ILE A 276 6.60 -10.09 41.13
CA ILE A 276 6.70 -9.88 39.69
C ILE A 276 5.33 -9.49 39.13
N ALA A 277 4.30 -10.24 39.47
CA ALA A 277 2.94 -9.95 39.00
C ALA A 277 2.47 -8.56 39.41
N ARG A 278 2.68 -8.18 40.67
CA ARG A 278 2.27 -6.87 41.23
C ARG A 278 3.04 -5.71 40.61
N SER A 279 4.31 -5.90 40.26
CA SER A 279 5.13 -4.82 39.64
C SER A 279 4.58 -4.33 38.31
N ILE A 280 3.80 -5.16 37.62
CA ILE A 280 3.17 -4.85 36.33
C ILE A 280 1.63 -4.76 36.40
N GLY A 281 1.10 -4.71 37.64
CA GLY A 281 -0.32 -4.45 37.89
C GLY A 281 -1.24 -5.66 37.97
N PHE A 282 -0.71 -6.88 38.01
CA PHE A 282 -1.52 -8.07 38.26
C PHE A 282 -1.64 -8.34 39.79
N LYS A 283 -2.75 -8.93 40.15
CA LYS A 283 -3.05 -9.24 41.55
C LYS A 283 -2.13 -10.36 42.12
N ASP A 284 -1.90 -11.38 41.33
CA ASP A 284 -1.11 -12.58 41.71
C ASP A 284 -0.44 -13.20 40.48
N TYR A 285 0.49 -14.11 40.72
CA TYR A 285 1.26 -14.77 39.66
C TYR A 285 0.41 -15.65 38.72
N SER A 286 -0.67 -16.25 39.21
CA SER A 286 -1.56 -17.09 38.41
C SER A 286 -2.24 -16.28 37.29
N LEU A 287 -2.64 -15.03 37.60
CA LEU A 287 -3.18 -14.12 36.59
C LEU A 287 -2.11 -13.68 35.57
N LEU A 288 -0.87 -13.48 36.02
CA LEU A 288 0.23 -13.18 35.10
C LEU A 288 0.52 -14.35 34.15
N ILE A 289 0.56 -15.60 34.68
CA ILE A 289 0.70 -16.79 33.83
C ILE A 289 -0.43 -16.90 32.80
N SER A 290 -1.65 -16.68 33.25
CA SER A 290 -2.83 -16.72 32.34
C SER A 290 -2.74 -15.66 31.23
N HIS A 291 -2.26 -14.47 31.59
CA HIS A 291 -1.99 -13.41 30.62
C HIS A 291 -0.86 -13.77 29.65
N ALA A 292 0.24 -14.32 30.17
CA ALA A 292 1.37 -14.77 29.35
C ALA A 292 0.93 -15.83 28.32
N LYS A 293 0.18 -16.85 28.75
CA LYS A 293 -0.39 -17.88 27.84
C LYS A 293 -1.26 -17.26 26.76
N LYS A 294 -2.10 -16.29 27.13
CA LYS A 294 -2.94 -15.59 26.15
C LYS A 294 -2.11 -14.82 25.16
N MET A 295 -1.15 -14.02 25.61
CA MET A 295 -0.32 -13.19 24.72
C MET A 295 0.52 -14.04 23.76
N ILE A 296 1.13 -15.13 24.25
CA ILE A 296 1.86 -16.08 23.41
C ILE A 296 0.91 -16.73 22.40
N GLY A 297 -0.28 -17.17 22.85
CA GLY A 297 -1.30 -17.78 21.98
C GLY A 297 -1.79 -16.84 20.88
N ASP A 298 -2.06 -15.59 21.22
CA ASP A 298 -2.47 -14.56 20.25
C ASP A 298 -1.35 -14.33 19.22
N GLN A 299 -0.09 -14.22 19.65
CA GLN A 299 1.07 -14.07 18.78
C GLN A 299 1.27 -15.29 17.85
N CYS A 300 1.15 -16.51 18.39
CA CYS A 300 1.20 -17.74 17.60
C CYS A 300 0.08 -17.80 16.56
N THR A 301 -1.11 -17.33 16.91
CA THR A 301 -2.25 -17.26 15.99
C THR A 301 -2.00 -16.31 14.83
N GLU A 302 -1.41 -15.14 15.08
CA GLU A 302 -1.03 -14.19 14.03
C GLU A 302 0.03 -14.79 13.09
N MET A 303 1.11 -15.36 13.66
CA MET A 303 2.16 -16.00 12.84
C MET A 303 1.60 -17.15 12.00
N ARG A 304 0.77 -18.01 12.57
CA ARG A 304 0.11 -19.11 11.85
C ARG A 304 -0.76 -18.59 10.69
N ASN A 305 -1.55 -17.54 10.92
CA ASN A 305 -2.41 -16.98 9.89
C ASN A 305 -1.61 -16.39 8.73
N LEU A 306 -0.46 -15.80 8.99
CA LEU A 306 0.45 -15.30 7.95
C LEU A 306 1.12 -16.45 7.19
N LEU A 307 1.55 -17.50 7.88
CA LEU A 307 2.14 -18.70 7.26
C LEU A 307 1.15 -19.40 6.33
N ILE A 308 -0.07 -19.66 6.77
CA ILE A 308 -1.09 -20.34 5.95
C ILE A 308 -1.51 -19.48 4.75
N LYS A 309 -1.55 -18.15 4.92
CA LYS A 309 -1.80 -17.21 3.81
C LYS A 309 -0.67 -17.28 2.78
N LYS A 310 0.58 -17.25 3.22
CA LYS A 310 1.74 -17.39 2.33
C LYS A 310 1.71 -18.71 1.58
N GLU A 311 1.48 -19.81 2.26
CA GLU A 311 1.39 -21.15 1.65
C GLU A 311 0.30 -21.21 0.57
N LEU A 312 -0.88 -20.63 0.83
CA LEU A 312 -1.93 -20.50 -0.17
C LEU A 312 -1.46 -19.70 -1.39
N PHE A 313 -0.82 -18.57 -1.17
CA PHE A 313 -0.35 -17.71 -2.26
C PHE A 313 0.74 -18.39 -3.09
N ASP A 314 1.68 -19.07 -2.45
CA ASP A 314 2.73 -19.85 -3.12
C ASP A 314 2.13 -21.04 -3.90
N TYR A 315 1.14 -21.72 -3.33
CA TYR A 315 0.38 -22.76 -4.03
C TYR A 315 -0.30 -22.23 -5.30
N LEU A 316 -1.04 -21.11 -5.17
CA LEU A 316 -1.74 -20.51 -6.29
C LEU A 316 -0.77 -20.01 -7.36
N ASP A 317 0.35 -19.41 -6.97
CA ASP A 317 1.37 -18.94 -7.92
C ASP A 317 2.02 -20.09 -8.70
N ALA A 318 2.30 -21.21 -8.04
CA ALA A 318 2.93 -22.37 -8.63
C ALA A 318 2.00 -23.20 -9.54
N ASN A 319 0.72 -23.31 -9.19
CA ASN A 319 -0.22 -24.22 -9.86
C ASN A 319 -1.10 -23.56 -10.91
N TYR A 320 -1.17 -22.24 -10.94
CA TYR A 320 -1.95 -21.49 -11.92
C TYR A 320 -1.05 -20.62 -12.79
N SER A 321 -1.12 -20.84 -14.10
CA SER A 321 -0.33 -20.09 -15.08
C SER A 321 -1.22 -19.62 -16.21
N PHE A 322 -1.13 -18.35 -16.55
CA PHE A 322 -1.79 -17.70 -17.69
C PHE A 322 -1.03 -16.43 -18.06
N ASP A 323 -1.25 -15.94 -19.27
CA ASP A 323 -0.58 -14.72 -19.71
C ASP A 323 -1.07 -13.51 -18.90
N LEU A 324 -0.15 -12.65 -18.48
CA LEU A 324 -0.47 -11.45 -17.70
C LEU A 324 -0.38 -10.20 -18.57
N PRO A 325 -1.32 -9.23 -18.41
CA PRO A 325 -1.23 -7.95 -19.10
C PRO A 325 0.03 -7.20 -18.67
N THR A 326 0.90 -6.91 -19.63
CA THR A 326 2.23 -6.33 -19.34
C THR A 326 2.14 -4.92 -18.78
N ASP A 327 1.12 -4.14 -19.19
CA ASP A 327 0.93 -2.78 -18.69
C ASP A 327 0.47 -2.78 -17.24
N ILE A 328 -0.38 -3.73 -16.84
CA ILE A 328 -0.83 -3.88 -15.45
C ILE A 328 0.34 -4.30 -14.55
N VAL A 329 1.13 -5.27 -15.01
CA VAL A 329 2.35 -5.71 -14.29
C VAL A 329 3.33 -4.54 -14.10
N LYS A 330 3.54 -3.73 -15.16
CA LYS A 330 4.43 -2.57 -15.10
C LYS A 330 3.91 -1.50 -14.12
N GLN A 331 2.62 -1.24 -14.11
CA GLN A 331 2.03 -0.30 -13.16
C GLN A 331 2.18 -0.77 -11.71
N GLU A 332 1.94 -2.06 -11.45
CA GLU A 332 2.13 -2.64 -10.13
C GLU A 332 3.61 -2.60 -9.69
N GLN A 333 4.54 -2.92 -10.61
CA GLN A 333 5.97 -2.80 -10.33
C GLN A 333 6.35 -1.36 -9.95
N GLN A 334 5.91 -0.36 -10.70
CA GLN A 334 6.19 1.05 -10.40
C GLN A 334 5.60 1.48 -9.05
N ARG A 335 4.42 0.98 -8.71
CA ARG A 335 3.80 1.25 -7.40
C ARG A 335 4.65 0.69 -6.27
N MET A 336 5.10 -0.57 -6.38
CA MET A 336 5.95 -1.22 -5.38
C MET A 336 7.29 -0.50 -5.20
N GLU A 337 7.93 -0.11 -6.30
CA GLU A 337 9.20 0.61 -6.28
C GLU A 337 9.06 2.00 -5.64
N GLY A 338 7.91 2.64 -5.78
CA GLY A 338 7.59 3.91 -5.12
C GLY A 338 7.37 3.77 -3.60
N GLU A 339 6.85 2.64 -3.14
CA GLU A 339 6.57 2.36 -1.72
C GLU A 339 7.80 1.81 -0.96
N LEU A 340 8.57 0.91 -1.58
CA LEU A 340 9.61 0.12 -0.93
C LEU A 340 11.04 0.42 -1.42
N GLY A 341 11.18 1.27 -2.44
CA GLY A 341 12.42 1.45 -3.18
C GLY A 341 12.66 0.33 -4.21
N ALA A 342 13.60 0.56 -5.15
CA ALA A 342 13.92 -0.41 -6.19
C ALA A 342 14.60 -1.66 -5.57
N GLN A 343 13.95 -2.81 -5.67
CA GLN A 343 14.48 -4.11 -5.25
C GLN A 343 14.80 -4.98 -6.47
N ASN A 344 15.78 -5.87 -6.33
CA ASN A 344 16.30 -6.68 -7.45
C ASN A 344 15.28 -7.64 -8.10
N ASP A 345 14.12 -7.90 -7.50
CA ASP A 345 13.11 -8.85 -7.98
C ASP A 345 11.70 -8.25 -8.10
N SER A 346 11.61 -6.90 -8.15
CA SER A 346 10.33 -6.17 -8.14
C SER A 346 9.34 -6.61 -9.24
N ARG A 347 9.85 -7.02 -10.40
CA ARG A 347 9.02 -7.49 -11.52
C ARG A 347 8.34 -8.83 -11.25
N LYS A 348 9.07 -9.82 -10.74
CA LYS A 348 8.49 -11.15 -10.43
C LYS A 348 7.43 -11.03 -9.32
N GLU A 349 7.71 -10.22 -8.32
CA GLU A 349 6.75 -9.97 -7.27
C GLU A 349 5.50 -9.25 -7.79
N ALA A 350 5.65 -8.28 -8.70
CA ALA A 350 4.54 -7.62 -9.36
C ALA A 350 3.72 -8.61 -10.22
N GLU A 351 4.39 -9.51 -10.97
CA GLU A 351 3.72 -10.56 -11.74
C GLU A 351 2.91 -11.50 -10.82
N LYS A 352 3.48 -11.91 -9.68
CA LYS A 352 2.78 -12.73 -8.67
C LYS A 352 1.54 -12.01 -8.12
N ARG A 353 1.67 -10.75 -7.72
CA ARG A 353 0.55 -9.94 -7.19
C ARG A 353 -0.56 -9.76 -8.21
N VAL A 354 -0.23 -9.41 -9.44
CA VAL A 354 -1.21 -9.27 -10.53
C VAL A 354 -1.92 -10.59 -10.81
N LYS A 355 -1.18 -11.70 -10.85
CA LYS A 355 -1.74 -13.04 -11.03
C LYS A 355 -2.75 -13.39 -9.94
N LEU A 356 -2.36 -13.22 -8.67
CA LEU A 356 -3.23 -13.49 -7.51
C LEU A 356 -4.48 -12.60 -7.52
N ALA A 357 -4.31 -11.30 -7.79
CA ALA A 357 -5.43 -10.36 -7.88
C ALA A 357 -6.45 -10.79 -8.94
N MET A 358 -5.99 -11.23 -10.12
CA MET A 358 -6.87 -11.72 -11.19
C MET A 358 -7.58 -13.02 -10.81
N LEU A 359 -6.88 -13.97 -10.17
CA LEU A 359 -7.46 -15.20 -9.66
C LEU A 359 -8.55 -14.90 -8.62
N PHE A 360 -8.28 -14.00 -7.68
CA PHE A 360 -9.24 -13.62 -6.63
C PHE A 360 -10.44 -12.85 -7.18
N MET A 361 -10.25 -11.98 -8.16
CA MET A 361 -11.36 -11.31 -8.85
C MET A 361 -12.28 -12.31 -9.55
N LYS A 362 -11.71 -13.28 -10.28
CA LYS A 362 -12.48 -14.32 -10.96
C LYS A 362 -13.22 -15.20 -9.95
N PHE A 363 -12.53 -15.66 -8.92
CA PHE A 363 -13.09 -16.49 -7.86
C PHE A 363 -14.22 -15.79 -7.12
N SER A 364 -14.04 -14.51 -6.75
CA SER A 364 -15.06 -13.73 -6.05
C SER A 364 -16.33 -13.53 -6.88
N ALA A 365 -16.19 -13.30 -8.19
CA ALA A 365 -17.33 -13.17 -9.09
C ALA A 365 -18.14 -14.46 -9.20
N GLU A 366 -17.48 -15.61 -9.32
CA GLU A 366 -18.11 -16.92 -9.45
C GLU A 366 -18.81 -17.35 -8.15
N HIS A 367 -18.15 -17.13 -7.01
CA HIS A 367 -18.69 -17.47 -5.69
C HIS A 367 -19.57 -16.36 -5.09
N LYS A 368 -19.83 -15.28 -5.85
CA LYS A 368 -20.66 -14.13 -5.43
C LYS A 368 -20.20 -13.51 -4.11
N ILE A 369 -18.89 -13.46 -3.89
CA ILE A 369 -18.29 -12.84 -2.71
C ILE A 369 -18.32 -11.32 -2.91
N SER A 370 -19.12 -10.62 -2.12
CA SER A 370 -19.25 -9.18 -2.18
C SER A 370 -18.62 -8.52 -0.96
N LEU A 371 -17.99 -7.36 -1.13
CA LEU A 371 -17.45 -6.57 -0.05
C LEU A 371 -18.55 -5.83 0.71
N THR A 372 -18.45 -5.85 2.04
CA THR A 372 -19.24 -5.00 2.93
C THR A 372 -18.46 -3.73 3.29
N GLN A 373 -19.14 -2.74 3.84
CA GLN A 373 -18.46 -1.55 4.37
C GLN A 373 -17.48 -1.91 5.49
N ASN A 374 -17.81 -2.89 6.33
CA ASN A 374 -16.92 -3.35 7.40
C ASN A 374 -15.63 -3.98 6.87
N ASP A 375 -15.68 -4.72 5.77
CA ASP A 375 -14.46 -5.29 5.16
C ASP A 375 -13.48 -4.18 4.76
N VAL A 376 -14.00 -3.11 4.17
CA VAL A 376 -13.21 -1.94 3.75
C VAL A 376 -12.68 -1.16 4.97
N LEU A 377 -13.52 -0.92 5.97
CA LEU A 377 -13.13 -0.22 7.19
C LEU A 377 -12.07 -0.99 7.98
N ASN A 378 -12.14 -2.30 8.03
CA ASN A 378 -11.13 -3.14 8.68
C ASN A 378 -9.75 -2.96 8.03
N VAL A 379 -9.68 -2.91 6.70
CA VAL A 379 -8.41 -2.64 6.00
C VAL A 379 -7.89 -1.24 6.32
N ILE A 380 -8.76 -0.23 6.30
CA ILE A 380 -8.38 1.15 6.64
C ILE A 380 -7.79 1.21 8.05
N VAL A 381 -8.49 0.64 9.03
CA VAL A 381 -8.07 0.70 10.45
C VAL A 381 -6.77 -0.06 10.67
N ASN A 382 -6.65 -1.27 10.11
CA ASN A 382 -5.52 -2.15 10.40
C ASN A 382 -4.23 -1.79 9.65
N GLN A 383 -4.34 -1.15 8.46
CA GLN A 383 -3.17 -0.89 7.63
C GLN A 383 -2.75 0.57 7.55
N TYR A 384 -3.72 1.50 7.64
CA TYR A 384 -3.45 2.91 7.35
C TYR A 384 -3.58 3.83 8.55
N VAL A 385 -4.23 3.37 9.64
CA VAL A 385 -4.34 4.15 10.88
C VAL A 385 -3.15 3.87 11.78
N SER A 386 -2.48 4.92 12.25
CA SER A 386 -1.37 4.84 13.19
C SER A 386 -1.42 5.99 14.20
N LYS A 387 -0.47 6.03 15.16
CA LYS A 387 -0.35 7.15 16.11
C LYS A 387 -0.16 8.50 15.40
N ASP A 388 0.51 8.51 14.25
CA ASP A 388 0.83 9.70 13.48
C ASP A 388 -0.21 10.01 12.39
N VAL A 389 -1.05 9.03 12.04
CA VAL A 389 -2.07 9.15 11.00
C VAL A 389 -3.44 8.73 11.56
N PRO A 390 -4.23 9.68 12.07
CA PRO A 390 -5.51 9.39 12.69
C PRO A 390 -6.56 8.95 11.66
N PHE A 391 -7.53 8.15 12.11
CA PHE A 391 -8.62 7.57 11.31
C PHE A 391 -9.33 8.59 10.41
N ASP A 392 -9.70 9.75 10.94
CA ASP A 392 -10.43 10.79 10.19
C ASP A 392 -9.64 11.29 8.98
N ARG A 393 -8.32 11.37 9.08
CA ARG A 393 -7.46 11.78 7.97
C ARG A 393 -7.43 10.73 6.86
N VAL A 394 -7.32 9.45 7.23
CA VAL A 394 -7.33 8.34 6.28
C VAL A 394 -8.69 8.24 5.59
N LEU A 395 -9.78 8.38 6.35
CA LEU A 395 -11.15 8.34 5.80
C LEU A 395 -11.40 9.45 4.78
N LYS A 396 -11.00 10.69 5.09
CA LYS A 396 -11.08 11.83 4.14
C LYS A 396 -10.29 11.55 2.85
N HIS A 397 -9.10 10.95 2.97
CA HIS A 397 -8.32 10.58 1.80
C HIS A 397 -9.02 9.49 0.99
N PHE A 398 -9.59 8.50 1.65
CA PHE A 398 -10.39 7.45 1.01
C PHE A 398 -11.59 8.03 0.25
N GLU A 399 -12.33 8.98 0.83
CA GLU A 399 -13.48 9.61 0.18
C GLU A 399 -13.10 10.47 -1.03
N SER A 400 -11.92 11.08 -1.03
CA SER A 400 -11.47 12.02 -2.07
C SER A 400 -10.68 11.39 -3.22
N SER A 401 -10.07 10.21 -3.03
CA SER A 401 -9.17 9.58 -3.99
C SER A 401 -9.74 8.27 -4.53
N LYS A 402 -10.14 8.25 -5.81
CA LYS A 402 -10.59 7.00 -6.48
C LYS A 402 -9.50 5.93 -6.47
N GLN A 403 -8.26 6.31 -6.72
CA GLN A 403 -7.13 5.38 -6.74
C GLN A 403 -6.94 4.71 -5.38
N PHE A 404 -7.03 5.47 -4.28
CA PHE A 404 -6.95 4.92 -2.93
C PHE A 404 -8.16 4.04 -2.59
N GLN A 405 -9.37 4.40 -3.07
CA GLN A 405 -10.56 3.54 -2.93
C GLN A 405 -10.38 2.19 -3.61
N GLU A 406 -9.85 2.17 -4.83
CA GLU A 406 -9.59 0.94 -5.59
C GLU A 406 -8.54 0.08 -4.90
N LEU A 407 -7.46 0.68 -4.41
CA LEU A 407 -6.42 -0.01 -3.65
C LEU A 407 -6.99 -0.69 -2.40
N VAL A 408 -7.68 0.05 -1.54
CA VAL A 408 -8.25 -0.47 -0.29
C VAL A 408 -9.31 -1.55 -0.56
N ARG A 409 -10.14 -1.37 -1.59
CA ARG A 409 -11.13 -2.38 -2.00
C ARG A 409 -10.47 -3.65 -2.54
N GLY A 410 -9.39 -3.50 -3.31
CA GLY A 410 -8.60 -4.64 -3.78
C GLY A 410 -8.02 -5.45 -2.63
N GLN A 411 -7.44 -4.79 -1.64
CA GLN A 411 -6.92 -5.42 -0.43
C GLN A 411 -8.04 -6.09 0.40
N ALA A 412 -9.18 -5.42 0.55
CA ALA A 412 -10.32 -6.00 1.26
C ALA A 412 -10.86 -7.26 0.57
N LEU A 413 -10.87 -7.26 -0.78
CA LEU A 413 -11.27 -8.43 -1.56
C LEU A 413 -10.27 -9.58 -1.39
N GLU A 414 -8.97 -9.27 -1.46
CA GLU A 414 -7.91 -10.25 -1.24
C GLU A 414 -8.06 -10.93 0.13
N TYR A 415 -8.23 -10.17 1.21
CA TYR A 415 -8.44 -10.74 2.55
C TYR A 415 -9.69 -11.62 2.60
N LYS A 416 -10.80 -11.10 2.11
CA LYS A 416 -12.08 -11.83 2.17
C LYS A 416 -12.06 -13.14 1.38
N VAL A 417 -11.48 -13.11 0.18
CA VAL A 417 -11.34 -14.30 -0.66
C VAL A 417 -10.35 -15.28 -0.04
N THR A 418 -9.23 -14.78 0.47
CA THR A 418 -8.22 -15.61 1.16
C THR A 418 -8.83 -16.34 2.35
N ASP A 419 -9.53 -15.63 3.22
CA ASP A 419 -10.19 -16.22 4.39
C ASP A 419 -11.24 -17.26 3.97
N TYR A 420 -12.04 -16.96 2.94
CA TYR A 420 -13.01 -17.88 2.40
C TYR A 420 -12.35 -19.16 1.87
N ILE A 421 -11.27 -19.05 1.10
CA ILE A 421 -10.55 -20.22 0.57
C ILE A 421 -9.95 -21.01 1.74
N ILE A 422 -9.24 -20.37 2.67
CA ILE A 422 -8.62 -21.03 3.82
C ILE A 422 -9.67 -21.75 4.66
N GLU A 423 -10.89 -21.20 4.80
CA GLU A 423 -11.97 -21.87 5.54
C GLU A 423 -12.43 -23.16 4.86
N LYS A 424 -12.51 -23.18 3.53
CA LYS A 424 -13.12 -24.28 2.74
C LYS A 424 -12.16 -25.39 2.35
N VAL A 425 -10.85 -25.10 2.23
CA VAL A 425 -9.88 -26.11 1.77
C VAL A 425 -9.49 -27.09 2.87
N SER A 426 -8.96 -28.24 2.45
CA SER A 426 -8.40 -29.25 3.34
C SER A 426 -7.17 -28.68 4.08
N LYS A 427 -7.02 -29.07 5.35
CA LYS A 427 -5.89 -28.68 6.19
C LYS A 427 -5.30 -29.91 6.87
N GLU A 428 -3.99 -30.04 6.73
CA GLU A 428 -3.21 -31.01 7.47
C GLU A 428 -2.69 -30.33 8.75
N GLU A 429 -3.13 -30.80 9.91
CA GLU A 429 -2.69 -30.24 11.18
C GLU A 429 -1.28 -30.74 11.53
N GLN A 430 -0.38 -29.81 11.77
CA GLN A 430 0.99 -30.07 12.22
C GLN A 430 1.20 -29.36 13.57
N ILE A 431 1.66 -30.10 14.57
CA ILE A 431 2.00 -29.54 15.88
C ILE A 431 3.48 -29.10 15.83
N ALA A 432 3.75 -27.89 16.25
CA ALA A 432 5.10 -27.34 16.38
C ALA A 432 5.27 -26.66 17.76
N SER A 433 6.50 -26.49 18.21
CA SER A 433 6.80 -25.61 19.34
C SER A 433 6.65 -24.14 18.95
N VAL A 434 6.53 -23.24 19.94
CA VAL A 434 6.51 -21.79 19.70
C VAL A 434 7.78 -21.33 19.00
N LYS A 435 8.93 -21.92 19.33
CA LYS A 435 10.22 -21.62 18.73
C LYS A 435 10.26 -22.02 17.25
N GLU A 436 9.84 -23.23 16.91
CA GLU A 436 9.77 -23.69 15.50
C GLU A 436 8.83 -22.82 14.68
N LEU A 437 7.67 -22.42 15.24
CA LEU A 437 6.74 -21.51 14.57
C LEU A 437 7.38 -20.14 14.30
N LYS A 438 8.15 -19.59 15.25
CA LYS A 438 8.92 -18.34 15.07
C LYS A 438 9.97 -18.49 13.97
N GLU A 439 10.74 -19.57 13.98
CA GLU A 439 11.75 -19.84 12.95
C GLU A 439 11.14 -19.94 11.55
N LEU A 440 9.98 -20.59 11.42
CA LEU A 440 9.23 -20.64 10.15
C LEU A 440 8.72 -19.26 9.72
N PHE A 441 8.30 -18.46 10.69
CA PHE A 441 7.81 -17.09 10.42
C PHE A 441 8.95 -16.14 10.02
N ASP A 442 10.10 -16.21 10.66
CA ASP A 442 11.27 -15.35 10.36
C ASP A 442 11.89 -15.63 8.97
N ASN A 443 11.53 -16.76 8.35
CA ASN A 443 11.94 -17.15 7.00
C ASN A 443 10.93 -16.75 5.91
N ILE A 444 9.89 -15.96 6.23
CA ILE A 444 8.94 -15.42 5.27
C ILE A 444 9.50 -14.19 4.55
#